data_1a013d342b3f2328a56d80a1b2a76b26
#
_entry.id   1a013d342b3f2328a56d80a1b2a76b26
#
_cell.length_a   1.000
_cell.length_b   1.000
_cell.length_c   1.000
_cell.angle_alpha   90.00
_cell.angle_beta   90.00
_cell.angle_gamma   90.00
#
_symmetry.space_group_name_H-M   'P 1'
#
loop_
_entity.id
_entity.type
_entity.pdbx_description
1 polymer ?
#
loop_
_entity_poly.entity_id
_entity_poly.type
_entity_poly.pdbx_seq_one_letter_code
_entity_poly.pdbx_strand_id
1 'polypeptide(L)'
;MLNLILMILLNLVVGGCIGLTGIAGFLLPMFYAGFLDMPSSASLALSFAAFLISGILGSVNYYKSGNLDLKTASVLSAGSFVGALAGVKINLLIPADTMKIILYLVVLLSGISILLRKDKPGNTEKKAVQSVPFFLVLGAVTGAVCAASGAGGPVLVMPILTLLGIPAHTAVGISLFDSIFIAVPSAAGYLIAAAGNKEVFLLLPVLLVAHGIGVFVGSKNATKINQTLLKRIVAVASIAIACIKLFL
;
A
#
# COMPACT_ATOMS: atom_id res chain seq x y z
N MET A 1 -4.43 -24.13 -12.03
CA MET A 1 -3.62 -24.52 -10.84
C MET A 1 -2.36 -23.66 -10.71
N LEU A 2 -1.53 -23.51 -11.75
CA LEU A 2 -0.30 -22.71 -11.69
C LEU A 2 -0.54 -21.27 -11.25
N ASN A 3 -1.52 -20.57 -11.85
CA ASN A 3 -1.85 -19.19 -11.47
C ASN A 3 -2.24 -19.05 -9.99
N LEU A 4 -2.99 -19.99 -9.43
CA LEU A 4 -3.35 -19.95 -8.02
C LEU A 4 -2.12 -20.08 -7.11
N ILE A 5 -1.20 -20.99 -7.43
CA ILE A 5 0.05 -21.16 -6.67
C ILE A 5 0.87 -19.87 -6.75
N LEU A 6 1.00 -19.26 -7.94
CA LEU A 6 1.70 -17.99 -8.12
C LEU A 6 1.04 -16.86 -7.32
N MET A 7 -0.28 -16.78 -7.30
CA MET A 7 -1.01 -15.77 -6.52
C MET A 7 -0.78 -15.96 -5.01
N ILE A 8 -0.79 -17.19 -4.50
CA ILE A 8 -0.53 -17.50 -3.09
C ILE A 8 0.90 -17.10 -2.72
N LEU A 9 1.91 -17.52 -3.50
CA LEU A 9 3.30 -17.18 -3.27
C LEU A 9 3.53 -15.67 -3.32
N LEU A 10 2.96 -14.99 -4.31
CA LEU A 10 3.05 -13.54 -4.41
C LEU A 10 2.45 -12.85 -3.18
N ASN A 11 1.26 -13.26 -2.75
CA ASN A 11 0.62 -12.67 -1.57
C ASN A 11 1.45 -12.87 -0.32
N LEU A 12 2.05 -14.05 -0.13
CA LEU A 12 2.94 -14.33 0.99
C LEU A 12 4.18 -13.41 0.97
N VAL A 13 4.84 -13.30 -0.18
CA VAL A 13 6.06 -12.49 -0.34
C VAL A 13 5.74 -10.99 -0.21
N VAL A 14 4.74 -10.52 -0.94
CA VAL A 14 4.33 -9.11 -0.88
C VAL A 14 3.83 -8.72 0.50
N GLY A 15 3.05 -9.60 1.15
CA GLY A 15 2.64 -9.41 2.54
C GLY A 15 3.84 -9.27 3.47
N GLY A 16 4.85 -10.14 3.32
CA GLY A 16 6.11 -10.05 4.06
C GLY A 16 6.83 -8.72 3.84
N CYS A 17 6.97 -8.29 2.60
CA CYS A 17 7.56 -7.00 2.24
C CYS A 17 6.77 -5.81 2.79
N ILE A 18 5.43 -5.84 2.72
CA ILE A 18 4.58 -4.79 3.31
C ILE A 18 4.76 -4.75 4.83
N GLY A 19 4.73 -5.90 5.49
CA GLY A 19 4.94 -5.98 6.93
C GLY A 19 6.30 -5.44 7.37
N LEU A 20 7.35 -5.68 6.58
CA LEU A 20 8.70 -5.21 6.84
C LEU A 20 8.89 -3.72 6.56
N THR A 21 8.37 -3.21 5.44
CA THR A 21 8.74 -1.88 4.91
C THR A 21 7.57 -0.95 4.62
N GLY A 22 6.36 -1.49 4.56
CA GLY A 22 5.16 -0.76 4.16
C GLY A 22 5.03 -0.45 2.66
N ILE A 23 5.94 -0.85 1.79
CA ILE A 23 6.03 -0.26 0.44
C ILE A 23 5.57 -1.18 -0.70
N ALA A 24 5.61 -2.49 -0.57
CA ALA A 24 5.44 -3.43 -1.69
C ALA A 24 3.99 -3.63 -2.19
N GLY A 25 2.99 -2.95 -1.62
CA GLY A 25 1.56 -3.23 -1.87
C GLY A 25 1.14 -3.14 -3.33
N PHE A 26 1.64 -2.15 -4.05
CA PHE A 26 1.33 -1.94 -5.47
C PHE A 26 1.68 -3.13 -6.39
N LEU A 27 2.53 -4.04 -5.93
CA LEU A 27 2.86 -5.25 -6.70
C LEU A 27 1.65 -6.18 -6.88
N LEU A 28 0.67 -6.17 -5.96
CA LEU A 28 -0.52 -7.00 -6.07
C LEU A 28 -1.39 -6.61 -7.27
N PRO A 29 -1.90 -5.36 -7.37
CA PRO A 29 -2.74 -5.00 -8.50
C PRO A 29 -1.97 -5.02 -9.83
N MET A 30 -0.66 -4.70 -9.83
CA MET A 30 0.17 -4.84 -11.02
C MET A 30 0.25 -6.29 -11.51
N PHE A 31 0.41 -7.23 -10.60
CA PHE A 31 0.48 -8.64 -10.96
C PHE A 31 -0.87 -9.16 -11.43
N TYR A 32 -1.94 -8.87 -10.71
CA TYR A 32 -3.27 -9.34 -11.09
C TYR A 32 -3.75 -8.75 -12.43
N ALA A 33 -3.63 -7.45 -12.61
CA ALA A 33 -4.08 -6.78 -13.84
C ALA A 33 -3.07 -6.85 -14.97
N GLY A 34 -1.77 -6.86 -14.66
CA GLY A 34 -0.71 -6.77 -15.66
C GLY A 34 -0.15 -8.10 -16.15
N PHE A 35 -0.18 -9.17 -15.32
CA PHE A 35 0.36 -10.49 -15.67
C PHE A 35 -0.72 -11.56 -15.78
N LEU A 36 -1.80 -11.45 -15.02
CA LEU A 36 -2.90 -12.42 -15.07
C LEU A 36 -4.09 -11.91 -15.88
N ASP A 37 -4.01 -10.70 -16.43
CA ASP A 37 -5.06 -10.03 -17.23
C ASP A 37 -6.43 -10.02 -16.54
N MET A 38 -6.43 -9.97 -15.20
CA MET A 38 -7.66 -9.89 -14.44
C MET A 38 -8.33 -8.51 -14.65
N PRO A 39 -9.67 -8.44 -14.67
CA PRO A 39 -10.38 -7.16 -14.68
C PRO A 39 -9.90 -6.22 -13.57
N SER A 40 -9.77 -4.92 -13.87
CA SER A 40 -9.25 -3.94 -12.90
C SER A 40 -10.02 -3.94 -11.59
N SER A 41 -11.35 -4.03 -11.61
CA SER A 41 -12.17 -4.10 -10.41
C SER A 41 -11.86 -5.34 -9.56
N ALA A 42 -11.67 -6.51 -10.18
CA ALA A 42 -11.30 -7.75 -9.51
C ALA A 42 -9.90 -7.66 -8.88
N SER A 43 -8.93 -7.14 -9.64
CA SER A 43 -7.55 -6.93 -9.20
C SER A 43 -7.48 -5.99 -7.98
N LEU A 44 -8.21 -4.89 -8.05
CA LEU A 44 -8.27 -3.90 -6.96
C LEU A 44 -9.03 -4.44 -5.74
N ALA A 45 -10.13 -5.19 -5.94
CA ALA A 45 -10.87 -5.83 -4.87
C ALA A 45 -9.98 -6.76 -4.02
N LEU A 46 -9.26 -7.68 -4.69
CA LEU A 46 -8.32 -8.59 -4.02
C LEU A 46 -7.18 -7.84 -3.33
N SER A 47 -6.64 -6.81 -3.99
CA SER A 47 -5.53 -6.03 -3.45
C SER A 47 -5.92 -5.23 -2.22
N PHE A 48 -7.05 -4.52 -2.24
CA PHE A 48 -7.49 -3.74 -1.09
C PHE A 48 -7.97 -4.61 0.07
N ALA A 49 -8.55 -5.78 -0.20
CA ALA A 49 -8.83 -6.75 0.86
C ALA A 49 -7.53 -7.24 1.53
N ALA A 50 -6.47 -7.49 0.76
CA ALA A 50 -5.15 -7.81 1.29
C ALA A 50 -4.54 -6.62 2.08
N PHE A 51 -4.69 -5.38 1.59
CA PHE A 51 -4.21 -4.19 2.31
C PHE A 51 -4.93 -3.95 3.63
N LEU A 52 -6.20 -4.31 3.73
CA LEU A 52 -6.93 -4.27 5.00
C LEU A 52 -6.28 -5.21 6.03
N ILE A 53 -5.94 -6.43 5.64
CA ILE A 53 -5.21 -7.38 6.50
C ILE A 53 -3.82 -6.85 6.85
N SER A 54 -3.09 -6.27 5.89
CA SER A 54 -1.79 -5.65 6.15
C SER A 54 -1.89 -4.52 7.15
N GLY A 55 -2.89 -3.67 7.00
CA GLY A 55 -3.14 -2.55 7.90
C GLY A 55 -3.40 -3.04 9.32
N ILE A 56 -4.29 -4.00 9.50
CA ILE A 56 -4.66 -4.52 10.82
C ILE A 56 -3.46 -5.22 11.48
N LEU A 57 -2.89 -6.23 10.85
CA LEU A 57 -1.80 -7.03 11.45
C LEU A 57 -0.52 -6.22 11.60
N GLY A 58 -0.19 -5.41 10.61
CA GLY A 58 1.00 -4.59 10.62
C GLY A 58 0.92 -3.50 11.68
N SER A 59 -0.16 -2.72 11.73
CA SER A 59 -0.30 -1.64 12.72
C SER A 59 -0.28 -2.17 14.16
N VAL A 60 -0.91 -3.33 14.44
CA VAL A 60 -0.85 -3.96 15.76
C VAL A 60 0.59 -4.30 16.18
N ASN A 61 1.38 -4.89 15.26
CA ASN A 61 2.76 -5.23 15.56
C ASN A 61 3.65 -4.00 15.74
N TYR A 62 3.46 -2.96 14.90
CA TYR A 62 4.18 -1.68 15.04
C TYR A 62 3.77 -0.92 16.30
N TYR A 63 2.50 -0.99 16.70
CA TYR A 63 2.03 -0.44 17.98
C TYR A 63 2.69 -1.13 19.18
N LYS A 64 2.69 -2.47 19.19
CA LYS A 64 3.35 -3.27 20.24
C LYS A 64 4.85 -3.02 20.35
N SER A 65 5.51 -2.65 19.26
CA SER A 65 6.94 -2.31 19.25
C SER A 65 7.22 -0.83 19.55
N GLY A 66 6.21 -0.03 19.90
CA GLY A 66 6.36 1.39 20.19
C GLY A 66 6.60 2.28 18.96
N ASN A 67 6.35 1.76 17.76
CA ASN A 67 6.60 2.44 16.49
C ASN A 67 5.30 2.89 15.79
N LEU A 68 4.28 3.28 16.54
CA LEU A 68 3.04 3.84 16.00
C LEU A 68 2.59 5.05 16.82
N ASP A 69 2.61 6.23 16.23
CA ASP A 69 1.97 7.42 16.77
C ASP A 69 0.48 7.45 16.38
N LEU A 70 -0.37 6.99 17.30
CA LEU A 70 -1.82 6.91 17.09
C LEU A 70 -2.46 8.28 16.83
N LYS A 71 -1.94 9.37 17.42
CA LYS A 71 -2.50 10.70 17.25
C LYS A 71 -2.36 11.16 15.79
N THR A 72 -1.16 11.12 15.27
CA THR A 72 -0.90 11.46 13.87
C THR A 72 -1.61 10.49 12.92
N ALA A 73 -1.57 9.19 13.23
CA ALA A 73 -2.22 8.16 12.42
C ALA A 73 -3.73 8.40 12.30
N SER A 74 -4.43 8.65 13.42
CA SER A 74 -5.89 8.84 13.41
C SER A 74 -6.32 10.07 12.62
N VAL A 75 -5.60 11.19 12.77
CA VAL A 75 -5.91 12.42 12.03
C VAL A 75 -5.71 12.22 10.53
N LEU A 76 -4.58 11.64 10.13
CA LEU A 76 -4.28 11.32 8.74
C LEU A 76 -5.35 10.40 8.14
N SER A 77 -5.69 9.32 8.86
CA SER A 77 -6.64 8.31 8.43
C SER A 77 -8.07 8.83 8.28
N ALA A 78 -8.48 9.79 9.08
CA ALA A 78 -9.78 10.45 8.91
C ALA A 78 -9.86 11.16 7.54
N GLY A 79 -8.80 11.85 7.14
CA GLY A 79 -8.69 12.43 5.80
C GLY A 79 -8.64 11.35 4.71
N SER A 80 -7.83 10.31 4.91
CA SER A 80 -7.63 9.22 3.95
C SER A 80 -8.91 8.45 3.67
N PHE A 81 -9.78 8.25 4.66
CA PHE A 81 -11.08 7.60 4.47
C PHE A 81 -11.95 8.39 3.50
N VAL A 82 -12.07 9.71 3.69
CA VAL A 82 -12.84 10.58 2.80
C VAL A 82 -12.21 10.60 1.39
N GLY A 83 -10.89 10.74 1.34
CA GLY A 83 -10.15 10.70 0.07
C GLY A 83 -10.35 9.39 -0.68
N ALA A 84 -10.31 8.25 0.02
CA ALA A 84 -10.48 6.94 -0.59
C ALA A 84 -11.88 6.74 -1.20
N LEU A 85 -12.93 7.24 -0.56
CA LEU A 85 -14.28 7.25 -1.15
C LEU A 85 -14.31 7.99 -2.49
N ALA A 86 -13.66 9.15 -2.56
CA ALA A 86 -13.54 9.91 -3.80
C ALA A 86 -12.67 9.15 -4.83
N GLY A 87 -11.54 8.59 -4.41
CA GLY A 87 -10.62 7.85 -5.26
C GLY A 87 -11.24 6.62 -5.93
N VAL A 88 -12.03 5.85 -5.19
CA VAL A 88 -12.79 4.71 -5.75
C VAL A 88 -13.76 5.19 -6.84
N LYS A 89 -14.53 6.25 -6.57
CA LYS A 89 -15.45 6.81 -7.56
C LYS A 89 -14.72 7.29 -8.81
N ILE A 90 -13.60 7.98 -8.64
CA ILE A 90 -12.77 8.45 -9.76
C ILE A 90 -12.27 7.25 -10.58
N ASN A 91 -11.76 6.19 -9.93
CA ASN A 91 -11.28 5.01 -10.64
C ASN A 91 -12.39 4.34 -11.46
N LEU A 92 -13.59 4.18 -10.90
CA LEU A 92 -14.71 3.55 -11.59
C LEU A 92 -15.26 4.35 -12.78
N LEU A 93 -14.97 5.65 -12.85
CA LEU A 93 -15.36 6.54 -13.97
C LEU A 93 -14.30 6.60 -15.07
N ILE A 94 -13.06 6.25 -14.79
CA ILE A 94 -11.94 6.32 -15.75
C ILE A 94 -11.76 4.96 -16.45
N PRO A 95 -11.46 4.95 -17.76
CA PRO A 95 -11.16 3.71 -18.47
C PRO A 95 -10.04 2.91 -17.83
N ALA A 96 -10.20 1.58 -17.77
CA ALA A 96 -9.27 0.68 -17.08
C ALA A 96 -7.81 0.82 -17.57
N ASP A 97 -7.60 1.03 -18.87
CA ASP A 97 -6.25 1.19 -19.42
C ASP A 97 -5.59 2.49 -18.97
N THR A 98 -6.34 3.57 -18.86
CA THR A 98 -5.84 4.84 -18.28
C THR A 98 -5.45 4.64 -16.81
N MET A 99 -6.24 3.88 -16.05
CA MET A 99 -5.92 3.58 -14.65
C MET A 99 -4.69 2.71 -14.49
N LYS A 100 -4.46 1.75 -15.39
CA LYS A 100 -3.19 0.98 -15.42
C LYS A 100 -1.98 1.89 -15.63
N ILE A 101 -2.07 2.83 -16.57
CA ILE A 101 -1.00 3.81 -16.81
C ILE A 101 -0.75 4.65 -15.54
N ILE A 102 -1.81 5.17 -14.91
CA ILE A 102 -1.70 5.94 -13.67
C ILE A 102 -1.03 5.10 -12.56
N LEU A 103 -1.44 3.83 -12.39
CA LEU A 103 -0.81 2.92 -11.44
C LEU A 103 0.70 2.79 -11.71
N TYR A 104 1.11 2.53 -12.95
CA TYR A 104 2.51 2.36 -13.28
C TYR A 104 3.32 3.64 -13.09
N LEU A 105 2.74 4.81 -13.40
CA LEU A 105 3.38 6.11 -13.14
C LEU A 105 3.54 6.37 -11.64
N VAL A 106 2.52 6.12 -10.83
CA VAL A 106 2.61 6.26 -9.36
C VAL A 106 3.69 5.34 -8.79
N VAL A 107 3.74 4.10 -9.27
CA VAL A 107 4.75 3.11 -8.86
C VAL A 107 6.16 3.54 -9.28
N LEU A 108 6.32 4.01 -10.51
CA LEU A 108 7.61 4.51 -11.03
C LEU A 108 8.12 5.69 -10.17
N LEU A 109 7.27 6.69 -9.96
CA LEU A 109 7.61 7.86 -9.16
C LEU A 109 7.93 7.50 -7.70
N SER A 110 7.16 6.58 -7.12
CA SER A 110 7.41 6.08 -5.76
C SER A 110 8.74 5.33 -5.67
N GLY A 111 9.04 4.46 -6.65
CA GLY A 111 10.32 3.74 -6.72
C GLY A 111 11.50 4.68 -6.84
N ILE A 112 11.43 5.67 -7.74
CA ILE A 112 12.47 6.71 -7.90
C ILE A 112 12.64 7.50 -6.60
N SER A 113 11.54 7.92 -5.97
CA SER A 113 11.57 8.65 -4.70
C SER A 113 12.30 7.87 -3.60
N ILE A 114 12.09 6.55 -3.53
CA ILE A 114 12.75 5.68 -2.56
C ILE A 114 14.26 5.58 -2.84
N LEU A 115 14.68 5.45 -4.11
CA LEU A 115 16.09 5.33 -4.48
C LEU A 115 16.88 6.63 -4.29
N LEU A 116 16.26 7.76 -4.62
CA LEU A 116 16.91 9.08 -4.49
C LEU A 116 17.08 9.51 -3.02
N ARG A 117 16.43 8.80 -2.13
CA ARG A 117 16.41 9.12 -0.71
C ARG A 117 17.71 8.68 -0.05
N LYS A 118 18.47 9.64 0.48
CA LYS A 118 19.55 9.37 1.44
C LYS A 118 18.91 9.17 2.81
N ASP A 119 19.04 7.97 3.38
CA ASP A 119 18.71 7.74 4.79
C ASP A 119 19.65 8.64 5.63
N LYS A 120 19.19 9.82 5.98
CA LYS A 120 19.87 10.61 7.00
C LYS A 120 19.53 9.97 8.33
N PRO A 121 20.52 9.62 9.18
CA PRO A 121 20.24 9.24 10.56
C PRO A 121 19.44 10.39 11.17
N GLY A 122 18.28 10.08 11.72
CA GLY A 122 17.31 11.05 12.17
C GLY A 122 17.92 12.08 13.12
N ASN A 123 18.09 13.30 12.63
CA ASN A 123 18.17 14.44 13.52
C ASN A 123 16.77 14.65 14.09
N THR A 124 16.62 14.22 15.34
CA THR A 124 15.41 14.20 16.15
C THR A 124 14.83 15.58 16.49
N GLU A 125 15.27 16.66 15.85
CA GLU A 125 14.97 18.02 16.34
C GLU A 125 14.13 18.91 15.43
N LYS A 126 13.56 18.40 14.34
CA LYS A 126 12.48 19.13 13.65
C LYS A 126 11.16 18.36 13.77
N LYS A 127 10.59 18.36 14.97
CA LYS A 127 9.13 18.29 15.11
C LYS A 127 8.58 19.53 14.41
N ALA A 128 8.39 19.47 13.12
CA ALA A 128 7.46 20.38 12.49
C ALA A 128 6.13 20.09 13.19
N VAL A 129 5.68 21.03 14.01
CA VAL A 129 4.33 21.03 14.61
C VAL A 129 3.38 21.17 13.44
N GLN A 130 3.08 20.05 12.78
CA GLN A 130 2.17 20.05 11.67
C GLN A 130 0.77 20.05 12.23
N SER A 131 0.01 21.00 11.76
CA SER A 131 -1.35 21.22 12.24
C SER A 131 -2.27 20.06 11.86
N VAL A 132 -3.29 19.82 12.68
CA VAL A 132 -4.35 18.82 12.38
C VAL A 132 -4.91 18.99 10.97
N PRO A 133 -5.23 20.21 10.47
CA PRO A 133 -5.69 20.41 9.09
C PRO A 133 -4.72 19.93 8.04
N PHE A 134 -3.42 20.08 8.25
CA PHE A 134 -2.41 19.60 7.31
C PHE A 134 -2.49 18.08 7.12
N PHE A 135 -2.53 17.30 8.21
CA PHE A 135 -2.63 15.84 8.11
C PHE A 135 -3.98 15.37 7.56
N LEU A 136 -5.08 16.08 7.83
CA LEU A 136 -6.37 15.78 7.21
C LEU A 136 -6.32 15.95 5.69
N VAL A 137 -5.78 17.08 5.21
CA VAL A 137 -5.65 17.34 3.77
C VAL A 137 -4.66 16.36 3.13
N LEU A 138 -3.52 16.11 3.78
CA LEU A 138 -2.55 15.13 3.31
C LEU A 138 -3.18 13.74 3.16
N GLY A 139 -3.92 13.30 4.18
CA GLY A 139 -4.65 12.04 4.16
C GLY A 139 -5.68 12.00 3.03
N ALA A 140 -6.49 13.07 2.87
CA ALA A 140 -7.50 13.12 1.82
C ALA A 140 -6.87 12.99 0.41
N VAL A 141 -5.78 13.70 0.15
CA VAL A 141 -5.07 13.63 -1.13
C VAL A 141 -4.43 12.26 -1.34
N THR A 142 -3.66 11.76 -0.35
CA THR A 142 -2.99 10.46 -0.48
C THR A 142 -3.97 9.31 -0.53
N GLY A 143 -5.04 9.36 0.24
CA GLY A 143 -6.12 8.38 0.23
C GLY A 143 -6.83 8.31 -1.12
N ALA A 144 -7.14 9.47 -1.73
CA ALA A 144 -7.75 9.54 -3.05
C ALA A 144 -6.83 8.93 -4.13
N VAL A 145 -5.55 9.32 -4.15
CA VAL A 145 -4.59 8.80 -5.12
C VAL A 145 -4.35 7.31 -4.93
N CYS A 146 -4.17 6.84 -3.69
CA CYS A 146 -3.95 5.43 -3.41
C CYS A 146 -5.16 4.57 -3.77
N ALA A 147 -6.37 5.01 -3.40
CA ALA A 147 -7.60 4.29 -3.72
C ALA A 147 -7.85 4.25 -5.24
N ALA A 148 -7.63 5.36 -5.93
CA ALA A 148 -7.81 5.43 -7.38
C ALA A 148 -6.79 4.58 -8.14
N SER A 149 -5.51 4.63 -7.76
CA SER A 149 -4.43 3.94 -8.47
C SER A 149 -4.24 2.47 -8.07
N GLY A 150 -4.72 2.05 -6.89
CA GLY A 150 -4.44 0.73 -6.34
C GLY A 150 -3.05 0.61 -5.69
N ALA A 151 -2.33 1.72 -5.52
CA ALA A 151 -0.95 1.68 -5.00
C ALA A 151 -0.85 1.26 -3.52
N GLY A 152 -1.93 1.37 -2.76
CA GLY A 152 -1.95 1.12 -1.31
C GLY A 152 -1.41 2.32 -0.51
N GLY A 153 -1.95 2.52 0.70
CA GLY A 153 -1.64 3.68 1.56
C GLY A 153 -0.15 3.89 1.82
N PRO A 154 0.59 2.86 2.27
CA PRO A 154 1.98 3.03 2.68
C PRO A 154 2.94 3.49 1.57
N VAL A 155 2.60 3.26 0.31
CA VAL A 155 3.46 3.60 -0.83
C VAL A 155 3.68 5.11 -0.95
N LEU A 156 2.66 5.93 -0.72
CA LEU A 156 2.75 7.38 -0.75
C LEU A 156 2.96 7.99 0.64
N VAL A 157 2.22 7.51 1.63
CA VAL A 157 2.19 8.08 2.97
C VAL A 157 3.55 7.95 3.66
N MET A 158 4.14 6.75 3.67
CA MET A 158 5.41 6.50 4.35
C MET A 158 6.56 7.40 3.83
N PRO A 159 6.78 7.55 2.51
CA PRO A 159 7.77 8.49 2.00
C PRO A 159 7.53 9.93 2.46
N ILE A 160 6.30 10.41 2.38
CA ILE A 160 5.97 11.78 2.77
C ILE A 160 6.23 12.00 4.26
N LEU A 161 5.75 11.10 5.13
CA LEU A 161 5.96 11.22 6.58
C LEU A 161 7.44 11.26 6.96
N THR A 162 8.25 10.45 6.29
CA THR A 162 9.69 10.49 6.55
C THR A 162 10.36 11.74 5.99
N LEU A 163 9.87 12.36 4.89
CA LEU A 163 10.31 13.68 4.45
C LEU A 163 9.99 14.77 5.47
N LEU A 164 8.89 14.61 6.19
CA LEU A 164 8.48 15.49 7.30
C LEU A 164 9.28 15.25 8.60
N GLY A 165 10.28 14.37 8.57
CA GLY A 165 11.16 14.10 9.72
C GLY A 165 10.66 13.01 10.65
N ILE A 166 9.54 12.32 10.36
CA ILE A 166 9.06 11.20 11.17
C ILE A 166 10.00 10.00 10.97
N PRO A 167 10.46 9.34 12.05
CA PRO A 167 11.32 8.17 11.96
C PRO A 167 10.73 7.08 11.06
N ALA A 168 11.57 6.40 10.29
CA ALA A 168 11.11 5.46 9.27
C ALA A 168 10.18 4.35 9.81
N HIS A 169 10.51 3.77 10.96
CA HIS A 169 9.65 2.75 11.59
C HIS A 169 8.28 3.31 12.00
N THR A 170 8.26 4.51 12.59
CA THR A 170 7.02 5.19 12.96
C THR A 170 6.20 5.56 11.73
N ALA A 171 6.84 6.04 10.66
CA ALA A 171 6.18 6.33 9.40
C ALA A 171 5.55 5.08 8.77
N VAL A 172 6.21 3.92 8.85
CA VAL A 172 5.62 2.63 8.41
C VAL A 172 4.41 2.28 9.28
N GLY A 173 4.53 2.38 10.61
CA GLY A 173 3.41 2.09 11.53
C GLY A 173 2.20 2.96 11.24
N ILE A 174 2.39 4.29 11.12
CA ILE A 174 1.31 5.24 10.76
C ILE A 174 0.69 4.88 9.41
N SER A 175 1.52 4.59 8.41
CA SER A 175 1.04 4.28 7.05
C SER A 175 0.27 2.95 6.98
N LEU A 176 0.65 1.95 7.78
CA LEU A 176 -0.08 0.69 7.89
C LEU A 176 -1.42 0.89 8.58
N PHE A 177 -1.47 1.70 9.64
CA PHE A 177 -2.72 2.08 10.29
C PHE A 177 -3.63 2.84 9.32
N ASP A 178 -3.10 3.80 8.61
CA ASP A 178 -3.81 4.59 7.60
C ASP A 178 -4.37 3.71 6.47
N SER A 179 -3.64 2.66 6.08
CA SER A 179 -4.10 1.76 5.02
C SER A 179 -5.39 1.01 5.38
N ILE A 180 -5.75 0.85 6.66
CA ILE A 180 -7.04 0.30 7.06
C ILE A 180 -8.17 1.19 6.55
N PHE A 181 -8.03 2.50 6.77
CA PHE A 181 -9.06 3.49 6.44
C PHE A 181 -9.16 3.75 4.93
N ILE A 182 -8.07 3.58 4.20
CA ILE A 182 -8.10 3.57 2.73
C ILE A 182 -8.72 2.27 2.22
N ALA A 183 -8.35 1.13 2.80
CA ALA A 183 -8.73 -0.18 2.30
C ALA A 183 -10.20 -0.52 2.56
N VAL A 184 -10.81 -0.06 3.67
CA VAL A 184 -12.23 -0.32 3.97
C VAL A 184 -13.14 0.18 2.86
N PRO A 185 -13.17 1.48 2.51
CA PRO A 185 -14.04 1.95 1.44
C PRO A 185 -13.61 1.43 0.06
N SER A 186 -12.32 1.24 -0.18
CA SER A 186 -11.81 0.74 -1.46
C SER A 186 -12.18 -0.72 -1.69
N ALA A 187 -11.95 -1.60 -0.71
CA ALA A 187 -12.33 -3.00 -0.81
C ALA A 187 -13.84 -3.14 -1.01
N ALA A 188 -14.66 -2.41 -0.24
CA ALA A 188 -16.09 -2.43 -0.40
C ALA A 188 -16.52 -1.99 -1.81
N GLY A 189 -16.02 -0.85 -2.29
CA GLY A 189 -16.37 -0.32 -3.61
C GLY A 189 -15.96 -1.25 -4.75
N TYR A 190 -14.75 -1.80 -4.71
CA TYR A 190 -14.26 -2.69 -5.76
C TYR A 190 -14.86 -4.10 -5.68
N LEU A 191 -15.18 -4.62 -4.49
CA LEU A 191 -15.92 -5.89 -4.36
C LEU A 191 -17.33 -5.76 -4.93
N ILE A 192 -18.00 -4.63 -4.70
CA ILE A 192 -19.31 -4.36 -5.32
C ILE A 192 -19.16 -4.28 -6.85
N ALA A 193 -18.17 -3.59 -7.36
CA ALA A 193 -17.91 -3.49 -8.79
C ALA A 193 -17.52 -4.83 -9.43
N ALA A 194 -16.91 -5.75 -8.65
CA ALA A 194 -16.52 -7.08 -9.08
C ALA A 194 -17.56 -8.17 -8.74
N ALA A 195 -18.76 -7.81 -8.26
CA ALA A 195 -19.75 -8.76 -7.75
C ALA A 195 -20.20 -9.85 -8.79
N GLY A 196 -20.12 -9.52 -10.08
CA GLY A 196 -20.37 -10.48 -11.16
C GLY A 196 -19.26 -11.52 -11.36
N ASN A 197 -18.08 -11.32 -10.77
CA ASN A 197 -16.94 -12.23 -10.93
C ASN A 197 -16.83 -13.17 -9.71
N LYS A 198 -17.42 -14.36 -9.81
CA LYS A 198 -17.41 -15.36 -8.74
C LYS A 198 -15.99 -15.82 -8.33
N GLU A 199 -15.02 -15.79 -9.25
CA GLU A 199 -13.65 -16.21 -8.96
C GLU A 199 -13.01 -15.34 -7.89
N VAL A 200 -13.31 -14.03 -7.86
CA VAL A 200 -12.80 -13.10 -6.83
C VAL A 200 -13.15 -13.61 -5.43
N PHE A 201 -14.41 -13.99 -5.22
CA PHE A 201 -14.89 -14.43 -3.91
C PHE A 201 -14.33 -15.81 -3.50
N LEU A 202 -14.04 -16.69 -4.47
CA LEU A 202 -13.39 -17.98 -4.21
C LEU A 202 -11.92 -17.83 -3.86
N LEU A 203 -11.21 -16.89 -4.52
CA LEU A 203 -9.79 -16.65 -4.30
C LEU A 203 -9.54 -15.89 -2.99
N LEU A 204 -10.47 -15.02 -2.60
CA LEU A 204 -10.28 -14.06 -1.51
C LEU A 204 -9.84 -14.71 -0.20
N PRO A 205 -10.48 -15.75 0.36
CA PRO A 205 -10.07 -16.34 1.63
C PRO A 205 -8.64 -16.90 1.61
N VAL A 206 -8.28 -17.60 0.54
CA VAL A 206 -6.98 -18.24 0.41
C VAL A 206 -5.86 -17.19 0.31
N LEU A 207 -6.08 -16.15 -0.50
CA LEU A 207 -5.12 -15.07 -0.70
C LEU A 207 -4.95 -14.22 0.56
N LEU A 208 -6.03 -13.94 1.30
CA LEU A 208 -5.97 -13.20 2.56
C LEU A 208 -5.20 -13.94 3.64
N VAL A 209 -5.37 -15.27 3.74
CA VAL A 209 -4.59 -16.10 4.68
C VAL A 209 -3.11 -16.07 4.32
N ALA A 210 -2.76 -16.31 3.06
CA ALA A 210 -1.36 -16.28 2.61
C ALA A 210 -0.73 -14.88 2.84
N HIS A 211 -1.45 -13.82 2.49
CA HIS A 211 -1.02 -12.45 2.69
C HIS A 211 -0.84 -12.13 4.18
N GLY A 212 -1.80 -12.50 5.01
CA GLY A 212 -1.77 -12.30 6.46
C GLY A 212 -0.57 -12.98 7.13
N ILE A 213 -0.25 -14.21 6.74
CA ILE A 213 0.94 -14.92 7.22
C ILE A 213 2.20 -14.13 6.85
N GLY A 214 2.31 -13.68 5.59
CA GLY A 214 3.43 -12.85 5.14
C GLY A 214 3.58 -11.58 5.98
N VAL A 215 2.50 -10.81 6.12
CA VAL A 215 2.49 -9.56 6.90
C VAL A 215 2.87 -9.79 8.36
N PHE A 216 2.31 -10.80 8.98
CA PHE A 216 2.61 -11.13 10.38
C PHE A 216 4.09 -11.43 10.59
N VAL A 217 4.67 -12.28 9.75
CA VAL A 217 6.09 -12.63 9.80
C VAL A 217 6.96 -11.40 9.50
N GLY A 218 6.60 -10.63 8.47
CA GLY A 218 7.32 -9.42 8.08
C GLY A 218 7.32 -8.37 9.17
N SER A 219 6.15 -7.96 9.66
CA SER A 219 6.03 -6.89 10.65
C SER A 219 6.66 -7.26 12.01
N LYS A 220 6.58 -8.54 12.42
CA LYS A 220 7.23 -9.02 13.64
C LYS A 220 8.77 -8.97 13.57
N ASN A 221 9.35 -9.09 12.38
CA ASN A 221 10.79 -9.06 12.16
C ASN A 221 11.31 -7.73 11.59
N ALA A 222 10.48 -6.70 11.51
CA ALA A 222 10.81 -5.42 10.89
C ALA A 222 12.03 -4.73 11.52
N THR A 223 12.24 -4.88 12.81
CA THR A 223 13.39 -4.31 13.53
C THR A 223 14.68 -5.10 13.37
N LYS A 224 14.61 -6.35 12.89
CA LYS A 224 15.77 -7.26 12.76
C LYS A 224 16.40 -7.23 11.36
N ILE A 225 15.69 -6.74 10.37
CA ILE A 225 16.12 -6.77 8.95
C ILE A 225 16.55 -5.37 8.52
N ASN A 226 17.58 -5.32 7.67
CA ASN A 226 18.02 -4.07 7.06
C ASN A 226 16.94 -3.55 6.10
N GLN A 227 16.08 -2.67 6.62
CA GLN A 227 14.98 -2.08 5.87
C GLN A 227 15.45 -1.25 4.67
N THR A 228 16.62 -0.61 4.77
CA THR A 228 17.18 0.19 3.68
C THR A 228 17.47 -0.69 2.47
N LEU A 229 18.11 -1.83 2.68
CA LEU A 229 18.40 -2.77 1.59
C LEU A 229 17.11 -3.29 0.96
N LEU A 230 16.14 -3.72 1.77
CA LEU A 230 14.89 -4.26 1.29
C LEU A 230 14.07 -3.21 0.51
N LYS A 231 13.99 -1.98 1.02
CA LYS A 231 13.34 -0.86 0.32
C LYS A 231 13.97 -0.60 -1.05
N ARG A 232 15.31 -0.64 -1.14
CA ARG A 232 16.01 -0.46 -2.42
C ARG A 232 15.72 -1.59 -3.40
N ILE A 233 15.72 -2.85 -2.94
CA ILE A 233 15.36 -4.00 -3.79
C ILE A 233 13.94 -3.84 -4.34
N VAL A 234 12.97 -3.54 -3.45
CA VAL A 234 11.58 -3.32 -3.86
C VAL A 234 11.47 -2.14 -4.84
N ALA A 235 12.18 -1.03 -4.60
CA ALA A 235 12.16 0.13 -5.47
C ALA A 235 12.74 -0.17 -6.86
N VAL A 236 13.87 -0.89 -6.95
CA VAL A 236 14.47 -1.29 -8.23
C VAL A 236 13.55 -2.22 -9.00
N ALA A 237 13.00 -3.24 -8.34
CA ALA A 237 12.03 -4.13 -8.97
C ALA A 237 10.79 -3.39 -9.48
N SER A 238 10.30 -2.44 -8.70
CA SER A 238 9.14 -1.61 -9.05
C SER A 238 9.38 -0.77 -10.28
N ILE A 239 10.52 -0.07 -10.34
CA ILE A 239 10.90 0.75 -11.50
C ILE A 239 11.03 -0.14 -12.72
N ALA A 240 11.71 -1.29 -12.61
CA ALA A 240 11.87 -2.22 -13.73
C ALA A 240 10.53 -2.69 -14.28
N ILE A 241 9.61 -3.14 -13.41
CA ILE A 241 8.28 -3.60 -13.83
C ILE A 241 7.47 -2.45 -14.43
N ALA A 242 7.48 -1.27 -13.80
CA ALA A 242 6.74 -0.12 -14.31
C ALA A 242 7.26 0.32 -15.69
N CYS A 243 8.57 0.37 -15.89
CA CYS A 243 9.17 0.68 -17.20
C CYS A 243 8.80 -0.36 -18.26
N ILE A 244 8.89 -1.66 -17.96
CA ILE A 244 8.50 -2.72 -18.90
C ILE A 244 7.03 -2.55 -19.31
N LYS A 245 6.14 -2.28 -18.36
CA LYS A 245 4.69 -2.17 -18.63
C LYS A 245 4.24 -0.84 -19.23
N LEU A 246 5.07 0.21 -19.18
CA LEU A 246 4.79 1.50 -19.81
C LEU A 246 5.33 1.58 -21.24
N PHE A 247 6.44 0.87 -21.54
CA PHE A 247 7.16 1.03 -22.80
C PHE A 247 7.19 -0.22 -23.69
N LEU A 248 6.77 -1.36 -23.18
CA LEU A 248 6.61 -2.64 -23.87
C LEU A 248 5.19 -3.16 -23.76
#